data_9010aab59d3cfafd14410d636f167a3d
#
_entry.id   9010aab59d3cfafd14410d636f167a3d
#
_cell.length_a   1.000
_cell.length_b   1.000
_cell.length_c   1.000
_cell.angle_alpha   90.00
_cell.angle_beta   90.00
_cell.angle_gamma   90.00
#
_symmetry.space_group_name_H-M   'P 1'
#
loop_
_entity.id
_entity.type
_entity.pdbx_description
1 polymer ?
#
loop_
_entity_poly.entity_id
_entity_poly.type
_entity_poly.pdbx_seq_one_letter_code
_entity_poly.pdbx_strand_id
1 'polypeptide(L)'
;KAVLGDDVLGDDPTVIELQEKAAKILGKETALYVPSGTMSNIVATRTHTSPGDEIVTEAHSHIYQYEGGAFAALSGCSVALVHAKNGLMTPEDVSDSIRKAEGSLSHYPNGSLVCVENTAQGGGGTVYSQDMVDEICKIARERDCKLHMDGARLFNAAVASKTDPARIVRDFDTVSICLSKGLGAPVGSVLVGSKADLAEAHRWRKMFGGGMRQAGVIASAGIYALENNIERLSEDHKRARRFAEALTMPAFSVDLETVQSNIVFIGVEKGSAKSMVSEISKHGVEILDTDDSTIRAVFHLHITDNDVEKAIEAFAQI
;
A
#
# COMPACT_ATOMS: atom_id res chain seq x y z
N LYS A 1 -18.35 -10.01 19.96
CA LYS A 1 -17.65 -11.15 20.57
C LYS A 1 -17.27 -12.10 19.44
N ALA A 2 -15.96 -12.28 19.16
CA ALA A 2 -15.51 -13.17 18.08
C ALA A 2 -15.89 -14.63 18.39
N VAL A 3 -16.37 -15.34 17.37
CA VAL A 3 -16.50 -16.80 17.39
C VAL A 3 -15.21 -17.37 16.83
N LEU A 4 -14.57 -18.27 17.56
CA LEU A 4 -13.23 -18.76 17.25
C LEU A 4 -13.26 -20.19 16.74
N GLY A 5 -12.39 -20.48 15.80
CA GLY A 5 -12.01 -21.79 15.31
C GLY A 5 -10.51 -21.85 15.09
N ASP A 6 -10.02 -22.65 14.16
CA ASP A 6 -8.60 -22.75 13.81
C ASP A 6 -8.37 -22.36 12.36
N ASP A 7 -7.80 -21.19 12.11
CA ASP A 7 -7.53 -20.70 10.72
C ASP A 7 -6.59 -21.62 9.93
N VAL A 8 -5.69 -22.36 10.61
CA VAL A 8 -4.83 -23.36 9.94
C VAL A 8 -5.63 -24.53 9.38
N LEU A 9 -6.75 -24.86 10.01
CA LEU A 9 -7.69 -25.90 9.54
C LEU A 9 -8.80 -25.32 8.64
N GLY A 10 -8.84 -23.98 8.49
CA GLY A 10 -9.83 -23.29 7.66
C GLY A 10 -11.22 -23.23 8.28
N ASP A 11 -11.35 -23.32 9.61
CA ASP A 11 -12.61 -23.40 10.31
C ASP A 11 -12.85 -22.28 11.34
N ASP A 12 -12.00 -21.22 11.36
CA ASP A 12 -12.27 -20.04 12.19
C ASP A 12 -13.35 -19.15 11.55
N PRO A 13 -14.58 -19.10 12.12
CA PRO A 13 -15.70 -18.42 11.48
C PRO A 13 -15.48 -16.92 11.31
N THR A 14 -14.76 -16.28 12.25
CA THR A 14 -14.51 -14.84 12.18
C THR A 14 -13.46 -14.50 11.13
N VAL A 15 -12.46 -15.36 10.90
CA VAL A 15 -11.53 -15.20 9.78
C VAL A 15 -12.23 -15.38 8.45
N ILE A 16 -13.10 -16.40 8.33
CA ILE A 16 -13.92 -16.63 7.13
C ILE A 16 -14.77 -15.41 6.81
N GLU A 17 -15.50 -14.87 7.81
CA GLU A 17 -16.31 -13.66 7.65
C GLU A 17 -15.50 -12.45 7.17
N LEU A 18 -14.31 -12.21 7.75
CA LEU A 18 -13.41 -11.14 7.32
C LEU A 18 -13.02 -11.29 5.86
N GLN A 19 -12.64 -12.51 5.46
CA GLN A 19 -12.21 -12.82 4.10
C GLN A 19 -13.34 -12.64 3.08
N GLU A 20 -14.53 -13.15 3.38
CA GLU A 20 -15.72 -12.98 2.54
C GLU A 20 -16.12 -11.53 2.39
N LYS A 21 -16.06 -10.75 3.48
CA LYS A 21 -16.35 -9.31 3.48
C LYS A 21 -15.36 -8.54 2.62
N ALA A 22 -14.06 -8.79 2.76
CA ALA A 22 -13.01 -8.14 1.97
C ALA A 22 -13.15 -8.47 0.47
N ALA A 23 -13.36 -9.75 0.15
CA ALA A 23 -13.59 -10.19 -1.23
C ALA A 23 -14.82 -9.53 -1.84
N LYS A 24 -15.92 -9.43 -1.10
CA LYS A 24 -17.17 -8.79 -1.54
C LYS A 24 -16.97 -7.29 -1.81
N ILE A 25 -16.31 -6.56 -0.89
CA ILE A 25 -16.06 -5.12 -1.05
C ILE A 25 -15.22 -4.85 -2.30
N LEU A 26 -14.26 -5.72 -2.61
CA LEU A 26 -13.34 -5.54 -3.73
C LEU A 26 -13.78 -6.27 -5.02
N GLY A 27 -14.95 -6.91 -5.03
CA GLY A 27 -15.47 -7.61 -6.19
C GLY A 27 -14.59 -8.78 -6.64
N LYS A 28 -13.88 -9.44 -5.71
CA LYS A 28 -13.03 -10.59 -5.98
C LYS A 28 -13.69 -11.89 -5.50
N GLU A 29 -13.20 -13.03 -6.01
CA GLU A 29 -13.81 -14.33 -5.72
C GLU A 29 -13.58 -14.80 -4.28
N THR A 30 -12.42 -14.49 -3.71
CA THR A 30 -12.03 -14.94 -2.37
C THR A 30 -10.90 -14.08 -1.80
N ALA A 31 -10.56 -14.35 -0.54
CA ALA A 31 -9.53 -13.62 0.18
C ALA A 31 -8.74 -14.54 1.11
N LEU A 32 -7.57 -14.06 1.55
CA LEU A 32 -6.67 -14.73 2.48
C LEU A 32 -6.19 -13.73 3.54
N TYR A 33 -6.50 -13.97 4.81
CA TYR A 33 -6.01 -13.17 5.91
C TYR A 33 -4.55 -13.52 6.22
N VAL A 34 -3.71 -12.50 6.37
CA VAL A 34 -2.27 -12.62 6.64
C VAL A 34 -1.84 -11.65 7.74
N PRO A 35 -0.76 -11.95 8.50
CA PRO A 35 -0.33 -11.12 9.63
C PRO A 35 0.15 -9.72 9.26
N SER A 36 0.62 -9.49 8.04
CA SER A 36 1.20 -8.20 7.63
C SER A 36 1.03 -7.92 6.14
N GLY A 37 1.14 -6.63 5.74
CA GLY A 37 1.18 -6.22 4.33
C GLY A 37 2.38 -6.80 3.59
N THR A 38 3.55 -6.80 4.22
CA THR A 38 4.76 -7.42 3.67
C THR A 38 4.53 -8.90 3.33
N MET A 39 3.87 -9.66 4.22
CA MET A 39 3.53 -11.04 3.91
C MET A 39 2.51 -11.14 2.76
N SER A 40 1.53 -10.25 2.72
CA SER A 40 0.56 -10.21 1.63
C SER A 40 1.24 -10.02 0.27
N ASN A 41 2.14 -9.05 0.18
CA ASN A 41 2.86 -8.74 -1.05
C ASN A 41 3.79 -9.88 -1.49
N ILE A 42 4.58 -10.45 -0.57
CA ILE A 42 5.49 -11.54 -0.95
C ILE A 42 4.75 -12.83 -1.30
N VAL A 43 3.64 -13.11 -0.65
CA VAL A 43 2.76 -14.24 -1.00
C VAL A 43 2.18 -14.04 -2.41
N ALA A 44 1.68 -12.85 -2.73
CA ALA A 44 1.20 -12.51 -4.06
C ALA A 44 2.30 -12.62 -5.12
N THR A 45 3.46 -12.02 -4.84
CA THR A 45 4.62 -12.11 -5.74
C THR A 45 4.96 -13.57 -6.04
N ARG A 46 5.08 -14.40 -5.00
CA ARG A 46 5.45 -15.81 -5.17
C ARG A 46 4.38 -16.63 -5.89
N THR A 47 3.11 -16.24 -5.77
CA THR A 47 1.98 -16.86 -6.50
C THR A 47 2.09 -16.60 -8.01
N HIS A 48 2.57 -15.42 -8.41
CA HIS A 48 2.56 -14.98 -9.81
C HIS A 48 3.91 -15.07 -10.53
N THR A 49 4.97 -15.50 -9.83
CA THR A 49 6.32 -15.52 -10.38
C THR A 49 7.03 -16.86 -10.13
N SER A 50 8.02 -17.10 -10.95
CA SER A 50 9.01 -18.18 -10.79
C SER A 50 10.42 -17.63 -10.60
N PRO A 51 11.35 -18.35 -9.97
CA PRO A 51 12.74 -17.92 -9.89
C PRO A 51 13.32 -17.61 -11.27
N GLY A 52 13.96 -16.44 -11.40
CA GLY A 52 14.48 -15.93 -12.67
C GLY A 52 13.53 -14.98 -13.40
N ASP A 53 12.28 -14.87 -12.97
CA ASP A 53 11.35 -13.85 -13.49
C ASP A 53 11.73 -12.44 -13.04
N GLU A 54 11.08 -11.45 -13.66
CA GLU A 54 11.26 -10.06 -13.35
C GLU A 54 9.93 -9.39 -12.98
N ILE A 55 9.98 -8.56 -11.95
CA ILE A 55 8.87 -7.74 -11.48
C ILE A 55 9.09 -6.31 -11.95
N VAL A 56 8.06 -5.68 -12.53
CA VAL A 56 8.06 -4.24 -12.84
C VAL A 56 7.36 -3.51 -11.71
N THR A 57 8.03 -2.52 -11.10
CA THR A 57 7.45 -1.68 -10.04
C THR A 57 8.14 -0.32 -9.95
N GLU A 58 7.51 0.63 -9.29
CA GLU A 58 8.09 1.95 -9.03
C GLU A 58 9.24 1.88 -8.01
N ALA A 59 10.28 2.67 -8.21
CA ALA A 59 11.55 2.60 -7.47
C ALA A 59 11.44 2.92 -5.97
N HIS A 60 10.43 3.68 -5.55
CA HIS A 60 10.15 4.00 -4.15
C HIS A 60 8.96 3.22 -3.58
N SER A 61 8.45 2.23 -4.32
CA SER A 61 7.37 1.36 -3.84
C SER A 61 7.79 0.55 -2.61
N HIS A 62 6.83 0.26 -1.74
CA HIS A 62 7.06 -0.47 -0.50
C HIS A 62 7.64 -1.88 -0.75
N ILE A 63 7.13 -2.58 -1.75
CA ILE A 63 7.57 -3.93 -2.12
C ILE A 63 9.07 -3.99 -2.46
N TYR A 64 9.63 -2.91 -3.00
CA TYR A 64 11.05 -2.82 -3.33
C TYR A 64 11.88 -2.31 -2.15
N GLN A 65 11.46 -1.20 -1.51
CA GLN A 65 12.27 -0.46 -0.54
C GLN A 65 12.23 -1.05 0.88
N TYR A 66 11.07 -1.58 1.31
CA TYR A 66 10.80 -1.78 2.74
C TYR A 66 10.43 -3.21 3.14
N GLU A 67 10.62 -4.18 2.25
CA GLU A 67 10.29 -5.58 2.52
C GLU A 67 11.53 -6.50 2.66
N GLY A 68 12.67 -5.92 3.02
CA GLY A 68 13.88 -6.66 3.33
C GLY A 68 14.46 -7.46 2.15
N GLY A 69 14.15 -7.09 0.90
CA GLY A 69 14.58 -7.83 -0.28
C GLY A 69 13.86 -9.16 -0.50
N ALA A 70 12.64 -9.29 0.04
CA ALA A 70 11.86 -10.53 0.00
C ALA A 70 11.58 -11.02 -1.43
N PHE A 71 11.37 -10.13 -2.39
CA PHE A 71 11.20 -10.49 -3.80
C PHE A 71 12.39 -11.29 -4.37
N ALA A 72 13.62 -10.96 -3.95
CA ALA A 72 14.81 -11.69 -4.35
C ALA A 72 15.01 -12.96 -3.51
N ALA A 73 14.94 -12.81 -2.17
CA ALA A 73 15.26 -13.91 -1.25
C ALA A 73 14.22 -15.04 -1.26
N LEU A 74 12.93 -14.73 -1.42
CA LEU A 74 11.85 -15.71 -1.31
C LEU A 74 11.20 -16.06 -2.65
N SER A 75 11.23 -15.16 -3.64
CA SER A 75 10.68 -15.41 -4.97
C SER A 75 11.76 -15.67 -6.03
N GLY A 76 13.01 -15.26 -5.78
CA GLY A 76 14.11 -15.42 -6.73
C GLY A 76 13.98 -14.53 -7.97
N CYS A 77 13.27 -13.38 -7.83
CA CYS A 77 13.00 -12.48 -8.93
C CYS A 77 14.04 -11.36 -9.02
N SER A 78 14.26 -10.87 -10.24
CA SER A 78 14.83 -9.55 -10.49
C SER A 78 13.72 -8.48 -10.50
N VAL A 79 14.12 -7.20 -10.49
CA VAL A 79 13.18 -6.08 -10.53
C VAL A 79 13.60 -5.09 -11.60
N ALA A 80 12.68 -4.73 -12.50
CA ALA A 80 12.78 -3.59 -13.39
C ALA A 80 12.15 -2.38 -12.67
N LEU A 81 12.99 -1.40 -12.33
CA LEU A 81 12.57 -0.22 -11.58
C LEU A 81 12.15 0.91 -12.51
N VAL A 82 10.97 1.44 -12.27
CA VAL A 82 10.47 2.65 -12.88
C VAL A 82 10.71 3.83 -11.94
N HIS A 83 11.44 4.85 -12.39
CA HIS A 83 11.61 6.10 -11.64
C HIS A 83 10.52 7.09 -12.06
N ALA A 84 9.39 7.05 -11.37
CA ALA A 84 8.21 7.80 -11.73
C ALA A 84 8.06 9.09 -10.90
N LYS A 85 7.55 10.14 -11.53
CA LYS A 85 7.20 11.38 -10.82
C LYS A 85 6.06 11.10 -9.82
N ASN A 86 6.26 11.52 -8.58
CA ASN A 86 5.28 11.36 -7.50
C ASN A 86 4.87 9.88 -7.27
N GLY A 87 5.75 8.93 -7.60
CA GLY A 87 5.50 7.50 -7.40
C GLY A 87 4.45 6.89 -8.35
N LEU A 88 4.02 7.61 -9.39
CA LEU A 88 2.97 7.18 -10.31
C LEU A 88 3.57 6.80 -11.67
N MET A 89 3.73 5.51 -11.92
CA MET A 89 4.19 4.98 -13.22
C MET A 89 3.18 5.33 -14.30
N THR A 90 3.67 5.81 -15.43
CA THR A 90 2.82 5.98 -16.62
C THR A 90 2.65 4.65 -17.39
N PRO A 91 1.63 4.52 -18.22
CA PRO A 91 1.48 3.37 -19.12
C PRO A 91 2.72 3.13 -20.00
N GLU A 92 3.36 4.19 -20.48
CA GLU A 92 4.59 4.13 -21.27
C GLU A 92 5.77 3.58 -20.45
N ASP A 93 5.96 4.08 -19.23
CA ASP A 93 7.00 3.58 -18.31
C ASP A 93 6.86 2.06 -18.08
N VAL A 94 5.64 1.58 -17.88
CA VAL A 94 5.37 0.15 -17.69
C VAL A 94 5.67 -0.64 -18.95
N SER A 95 5.22 -0.15 -20.12
CA SER A 95 5.48 -0.79 -21.41
C SER A 95 6.97 -0.96 -21.68
N ASP A 96 7.75 0.09 -21.44
CA ASP A 96 9.19 0.13 -21.72
C ASP A 96 9.99 -0.74 -20.73
N SER A 97 9.46 -0.91 -19.51
CA SER A 97 10.12 -1.71 -18.47
C SER A 97 9.85 -3.21 -18.58
N ILE A 98 8.81 -3.65 -19.30
CA ILE A 98 8.51 -5.08 -19.45
C ILE A 98 9.46 -5.72 -20.47
N ARG A 99 10.39 -6.53 -20.00
CA ARG A 99 11.26 -7.36 -20.84
C ARG A 99 10.68 -8.75 -20.94
N LYS A 100 10.92 -9.43 -22.09
CA LYS A 100 10.52 -10.83 -22.31
C LYS A 100 11.70 -11.67 -22.72
N ALA A 101 11.77 -12.90 -22.19
CA ALA A 101 12.77 -13.88 -22.59
C ALA A 101 12.58 -14.32 -24.06
N GLU A 102 11.32 -14.42 -24.48
CA GLU A 102 10.98 -14.76 -25.87
C GLU A 102 11.50 -13.70 -26.85
N GLY A 103 12.05 -14.14 -27.98
CA GLY A 103 12.61 -13.26 -29.01
C GLY A 103 13.96 -12.62 -28.68
N SER A 104 14.49 -12.81 -27.47
CA SER A 104 15.74 -12.21 -27.00
C SER A 104 16.94 -13.18 -26.99
N LEU A 105 16.81 -14.37 -27.57
CA LEU A 105 17.76 -15.48 -27.41
C LEU A 105 18.06 -15.77 -25.90
N SER A 106 17.05 -15.63 -25.06
CA SER A 106 17.12 -15.82 -23.60
C SER A 106 18.08 -14.89 -22.86
N HIS A 107 18.40 -13.72 -23.42
CA HIS A 107 19.26 -12.74 -22.76
C HIS A 107 18.54 -11.98 -21.62
N TYR A 108 17.20 -11.83 -21.70
CA TYR A 108 16.43 -11.09 -20.71
C TYR A 108 15.72 -12.03 -19.73
N PRO A 109 15.52 -11.60 -18.48
CA PRO A 109 14.55 -12.26 -17.60
C PRO A 109 13.15 -12.14 -18.19
N ASN A 110 12.23 -12.97 -17.75
CA ASN A 110 10.84 -12.87 -18.19
C ASN A 110 10.07 -11.95 -17.27
N GLY A 111 9.69 -10.76 -17.74
CA GLY A 111 8.79 -9.85 -17.05
C GLY A 111 7.42 -10.51 -16.88
N SER A 112 7.11 -10.99 -15.69
CA SER A 112 5.93 -11.80 -15.42
C SER A 112 4.89 -11.10 -14.54
N LEU A 113 5.29 -10.06 -13.78
CA LEU A 113 4.44 -9.38 -12.84
C LEU A 113 4.63 -7.86 -12.91
N VAL A 114 3.53 -7.12 -13.00
CA VAL A 114 3.51 -5.66 -12.78
C VAL A 114 2.87 -5.39 -11.42
N CYS A 115 3.61 -4.69 -10.55
CA CYS A 115 3.15 -4.28 -9.23
C CYS A 115 2.88 -2.78 -9.21
N VAL A 116 1.66 -2.39 -8.86
CA VAL A 116 1.22 -1.00 -8.69
C VAL A 116 0.94 -0.73 -7.22
N GLU A 117 1.47 0.35 -6.66
CA GLU A 117 1.17 0.77 -5.28
C GLU A 117 0.16 1.92 -5.28
N ASN A 118 -1.00 1.74 -4.65
CA ASN A 118 -2.04 2.78 -4.58
C ASN A 118 -2.67 2.85 -3.17
N THR A 119 -2.53 3.98 -2.44
CA THR A 119 -1.83 5.24 -2.79
C THR A 119 -0.33 5.03 -2.84
N ALA A 120 0.38 5.74 -3.72
CA ALA A 120 1.83 5.66 -3.82
C ALA A 120 2.51 6.38 -2.64
N GLN A 121 3.09 5.61 -1.72
CA GLN A 121 3.72 6.15 -0.50
C GLN A 121 4.92 7.04 -0.83
N GLY A 122 5.77 6.59 -1.77
CA GLY A 122 6.95 7.35 -2.21
C GLY A 122 6.63 8.68 -2.88
N GLY A 123 5.39 8.87 -3.33
CA GLY A 123 4.88 10.13 -3.87
C GLY A 123 4.15 11.02 -2.85
N GLY A 124 4.19 10.70 -1.55
CA GLY A 124 3.43 11.45 -0.55
C GLY A 124 1.96 11.01 -0.42
N GLY A 125 1.64 9.79 -0.82
CA GLY A 125 0.27 9.27 -0.79
C GLY A 125 -0.58 9.71 -1.97
N THR A 126 0.04 9.93 -3.10
CA THR A 126 -0.61 10.26 -4.39
C THR A 126 -1.46 9.12 -4.91
N VAL A 127 -2.45 9.46 -5.72
CA VAL A 127 -3.49 8.55 -6.19
C VAL A 127 -3.45 8.45 -7.70
N TYR A 128 -3.42 7.23 -8.22
CA TYR A 128 -3.57 6.98 -9.66
C TYR A 128 -4.96 7.40 -10.15
N SER A 129 -5.02 8.06 -11.31
CA SER A 129 -6.29 8.20 -12.00
C SER A 129 -6.77 6.83 -12.50
N GLN A 130 -8.10 6.65 -12.61
CA GLN A 130 -8.63 5.38 -13.04
C GLN A 130 -8.22 5.04 -14.50
N ASP A 131 -8.13 6.04 -15.36
CA ASP A 131 -7.68 5.84 -16.73
C ASP A 131 -6.23 5.34 -16.82
N MET A 132 -5.34 5.87 -15.96
CA MET A 132 -3.96 5.35 -15.84
C MET A 132 -3.95 3.90 -15.40
N VAL A 133 -4.73 3.56 -14.38
CA VAL A 133 -4.82 2.17 -13.88
C VAL A 133 -5.29 1.24 -14.98
N ASP A 134 -6.35 1.63 -15.71
CA ASP A 134 -6.92 0.81 -16.77
C ASP A 134 -5.91 0.56 -17.90
N GLU A 135 -5.19 1.60 -18.33
CA GLU A 135 -4.23 1.48 -19.42
C GLU A 135 -2.98 0.68 -19.00
N ILE A 136 -2.48 0.85 -17.76
CA ILE A 136 -1.41 0.00 -17.19
C ILE A 136 -1.84 -1.47 -17.19
N CYS A 137 -3.07 -1.75 -16.73
CA CYS A 137 -3.58 -3.12 -16.70
C CYS A 137 -3.68 -3.72 -18.11
N LYS A 138 -4.16 -2.95 -19.08
CA LYS A 138 -4.25 -3.37 -20.47
C LYS A 138 -2.86 -3.70 -21.05
N ILE A 139 -1.88 -2.82 -20.89
CA ILE A 139 -0.50 -3.02 -21.36
C ILE A 139 0.11 -4.27 -20.74
N ALA A 140 -0.03 -4.45 -19.43
CA ALA A 140 0.46 -5.63 -18.74
C ALA A 140 -0.15 -6.92 -19.32
N ARG A 141 -1.47 -6.93 -19.60
CA ARG A 141 -2.16 -8.08 -20.22
C ARG A 141 -1.69 -8.35 -21.64
N GLU A 142 -1.54 -7.32 -22.47
CA GLU A 142 -1.03 -7.45 -23.84
C GLU A 142 0.40 -8.01 -23.87
N ARG A 143 1.14 -7.84 -22.79
CA ARG A 143 2.51 -8.36 -22.59
C ARG A 143 2.53 -9.63 -21.74
N ASP A 144 1.40 -10.31 -21.57
CA ASP A 144 1.29 -11.56 -20.79
C ASP A 144 1.93 -11.44 -19.38
N CYS A 145 1.65 -10.34 -18.69
CA CYS A 145 2.05 -10.13 -17.30
C CYS A 145 0.84 -10.30 -16.38
N LYS A 146 1.10 -10.84 -15.21
CA LYS A 146 0.18 -10.76 -14.06
C LYS A 146 0.20 -9.38 -13.44
N LEU A 147 -0.83 -9.06 -12.69
CA LEU A 147 -1.04 -7.76 -12.06
C LEU A 147 -1.28 -7.91 -10.57
N HIS A 148 -0.46 -7.27 -9.77
CA HIS A 148 -0.64 -7.16 -8.32
C HIS A 148 -0.76 -5.69 -7.92
N MET A 149 -1.73 -5.38 -7.04
CA MET A 149 -1.79 -4.07 -6.41
C MET A 149 -1.38 -4.17 -4.94
N ASP A 150 -0.30 -3.46 -4.56
CA ASP A 150 -0.11 -3.08 -3.17
C ASP A 150 -1.12 -1.98 -2.84
N GLY A 151 -2.26 -2.41 -2.35
CA GLY A 151 -3.35 -1.55 -1.91
C GLY A 151 -3.33 -1.30 -0.40
N ALA A 152 -2.14 -1.19 0.21
CA ALA A 152 -2.01 -0.95 1.64
C ALA A 152 -2.83 0.26 2.13
N ARG A 153 -3.09 1.22 1.23
CA ARG A 153 -3.98 2.38 1.43
C ARG A 153 -5.03 2.52 0.32
N LEU A 154 -5.48 1.41 -0.24
CA LEU A 154 -6.49 1.39 -1.30
C LEU A 154 -7.75 2.19 -0.94
N PHE A 155 -8.24 2.06 0.29
CA PHE A 155 -9.42 2.80 0.72
C PHE A 155 -9.19 4.31 0.84
N ASN A 156 -7.95 4.74 1.12
CA ASN A 156 -7.59 6.16 0.99
C ASN A 156 -7.66 6.60 -0.48
N ALA A 157 -7.15 5.79 -1.41
CA ALA A 157 -7.27 6.10 -2.85
C ALA A 157 -8.73 6.15 -3.30
N ALA A 158 -9.56 5.20 -2.89
CA ALA A 158 -10.99 5.16 -3.21
C ALA A 158 -11.75 6.40 -2.70
N VAL A 159 -11.50 6.79 -1.44
CA VAL A 159 -12.11 7.99 -0.84
C VAL A 159 -11.63 9.27 -1.52
N ALA A 160 -10.33 9.38 -1.82
CA ALA A 160 -9.76 10.57 -2.48
C ALA A 160 -10.27 10.74 -3.90
N SER A 161 -10.29 9.66 -4.69
CA SER A 161 -10.78 9.67 -6.08
C SER A 161 -12.30 9.60 -6.21
N LYS A 162 -13.01 9.32 -5.12
CA LYS A 162 -14.46 9.03 -5.10
C LYS A 162 -14.84 7.90 -6.06
N THR A 163 -13.95 6.91 -6.18
CA THR A 163 -14.12 5.75 -7.04
C THR A 163 -14.39 4.52 -6.17
N ASP A 164 -15.33 3.67 -6.60
CA ASP A 164 -15.60 2.40 -5.92
C ASP A 164 -14.30 1.56 -5.86
N PRO A 165 -13.88 1.06 -4.69
CA PRO A 165 -12.66 0.27 -4.58
C PRO A 165 -12.68 -0.99 -5.47
N ALA A 166 -13.83 -1.62 -5.70
CA ALA A 166 -13.96 -2.72 -6.64
C ALA A 166 -13.65 -2.30 -8.09
N ARG A 167 -14.00 -1.06 -8.47
CA ARG A 167 -13.68 -0.51 -9.79
C ARG A 167 -12.18 -0.27 -9.95
N ILE A 168 -11.52 0.25 -8.90
CA ILE A 168 -10.06 0.52 -8.93
C ILE A 168 -9.29 -0.79 -9.18
N VAL A 169 -9.71 -1.88 -8.53
CA VAL A 169 -8.96 -3.13 -8.53
C VAL A 169 -9.48 -4.17 -9.53
N ARG A 170 -10.46 -3.82 -10.37
CA ARG A 170 -11.18 -4.75 -11.23
C ARG A 170 -10.25 -5.69 -12.02
N ASP A 171 -9.22 -5.14 -12.64
CA ASP A 171 -8.36 -5.84 -13.60
C ASP A 171 -7.08 -6.46 -12.99
N PHE A 172 -6.87 -6.31 -11.67
CA PHE A 172 -5.76 -6.94 -10.95
C PHE A 172 -6.05 -8.42 -10.63
N ASP A 173 -5.05 -9.29 -10.76
CA ASP A 173 -5.12 -10.70 -10.36
C ASP A 173 -5.18 -10.82 -8.84
N THR A 174 -4.33 -10.08 -8.13
CA THR A 174 -4.31 -10.02 -6.66
C THR A 174 -4.19 -8.59 -6.16
N VAL A 175 -4.80 -8.34 -4.99
CA VAL A 175 -4.74 -7.05 -4.31
C VAL A 175 -4.50 -7.26 -2.82
N SER A 176 -3.50 -6.58 -2.28
CA SER A 176 -3.22 -6.54 -0.84
C SER A 176 -3.86 -5.31 -0.22
N ILE A 177 -4.62 -5.47 0.87
CA ILE A 177 -5.12 -4.35 1.68
C ILE A 177 -4.61 -4.46 3.11
N CYS A 178 -4.11 -3.37 3.68
CA CYS A 178 -3.73 -3.32 5.09
C CYS A 178 -4.90 -2.90 5.97
N LEU A 179 -5.20 -3.70 6.99
CA LEU A 179 -6.18 -3.36 8.02
C LEU A 179 -5.58 -2.48 9.12
N SER A 180 -4.26 -2.58 9.33
CA SER A 180 -3.50 -1.98 10.43
C SER A 180 -2.94 -0.57 10.13
N LYS A 181 -3.43 0.11 9.11
CA LYS A 181 -3.08 1.51 8.77
C LYS A 181 -4.26 2.44 9.03
N GLY A 182 -4.67 3.25 8.06
CA GLY A 182 -5.80 4.19 8.20
C GLY A 182 -7.12 3.56 8.65
N LEU A 183 -7.33 2.28 8.39
CA LEU A 183 -8.50 1.54 8.86
C LEU A 183 -8.49 1.27 10.38
N GLY A 184 -7.34 1.35 11.05
CA GLY A 184 -7.25 1.34 12.51
C GLY A 184 -7.37 -0.03 13.19
N ALA A 185 -7.31 -1.14 12.46
CA ALA A 185 -7.18 -2.45 13.09
C ALA A 185 -5.77 -2.62 13.70
N PRO A 186 -5.60 -3.41 14.77
CA PRO A 186 -4.31 -3.51 15.45
C PRO A 186 -3.24 -4.25 14.65
N VAL A 187 -3.64 -5.15 13.74
CA VAL A 187 -2.73 -6.02 12.99
C VAL A 187 -3.44 -6.60 11.77
N GLY A 188 -2.65 -6.95 10.76
CA GLY A 188 -3.09 -7.80 9.66
C GLY A 188 -3.36 -7.07 8.35
N SER A 189 -3.39 -7.89 7.32
CA SER A 189 -3.72 -7.54 5.95
C SER A 189 -4.54 -8.65 5.32
N VAL A 190 -5.21 -8.33 4.22
CA VAL A 190 -5.97 -9.31 3.45
C VAL A 190 -5.50 -9.26 2.01
N LEU A 191 -5.15 -10.42 1.45
CA LEU A 191 -4.90 -10.61 0.03
C LEU A 191 -6.20 -11.09 -0.61
N VAL A 192 -6.67 -10.42 -1.66
CA VAL A 192 -7.85 -10.84 -2.42
C VAL A 192 -7.47 -11.21 -3.86
N GLY A 193 -8.23 -12.11 -4.47
CA GLY A 193 -7.98 -12.54 -5.85
C GLY A 193 -8.93 -13.65 -6.31
N SER A 194 -8.51 -14.40 -7.35
CA SER A 194 -9.22 -15.58 -7.80
C SER A 194 -9.07 -16.76 -6.81
N LYS A 195 -9.99 -17.72 -6.85
CA LYS A 195 -9.87 -18.95 -6.04
C LYS A 195 -8.61 -19.74 -6.36
N ALA A 196 -8.20 -19.76 -7.63
CA ALA A 196 -6.99 -20.46 -8.07
C ALA A 196 -5.73 -19.80 -7.50
N ASP A 197 -5.59 -18.48 -7.66
CA ASP A 197 -4.43 -17.74 -7.14
C ASP A 197 -4.37 -17.81 -5.61
N LEU A 198 -5.50 -17.70 -4.93
CA LEU A 198 -5.53 -17.73 -3.46
C LEU A 198 -5.31 -19.14 -2.87
N ALA A 199 -5.59 -20.20 -3.61
CA ALA A 199 -5.21 -21.56 -3.21
C ALA A 199 -3.68 -21.73 -3.18
N GLU A 200 -2.97 -21.21 -4.18
CA GLU A 200 -1.50 -21.17 -4.21
C GLU A 200 -0.94 -20.22 -3.14
N ALA A 201 -1.53 -19.04 -3.00
CA ALA A 201 -1.19 -18.04 -1.97
C ALA A 201 -1.30 -18.63 -0.54
N HIS A 202 -2.32 -19.44 -0.27
CA HIS A 202 -2.49 -20.11 1.02
C HIS A 202 -1.33 -21.05 1.35
N ARG A 203 -0.81 -21.77 0.36
CA ARG A 203 0.37 -22.60 0.50
C ARG A 203 1.61 -21.77 0.86
N TRP A 204 1.83 -20.64 0.16
CA TRP A 204 2.94 -19.73 0.44
C TRP A 204 2.81 -19.07 1.81
N ARG A 205 1.60 -18.64 2.21
CA ARG A 205 1.35 -18.15 3.57
C ARG A 205 1.83 -19.15 4.62
N LYS A 206 1.51 -20.44 4.42
CA LYS A 206 1.93 -21.51 5.34
C LYS A 206 3.45 -21.65 5.39
N MET A 207 4.12 -21.66 4.24
CA MET A 207 5.56 -21.81 4.15
C MET A 207 6.32 -20.66 4.77
N PHE A 208 5.79 -19.43 4.65
CA PHE A 208 6.40 -18.21 5.24
C PHE A 208 6.01 -18.01 6.71
N GLY A 209 5.33 -18.95 7.34
CA GLY A 209 5.00 -18.90 8.76
C GLY A 209 3.78 -18.04 9.12
N GLY A 210 2.98 -17.61 8.14
CA GLY A 210 1.83 -16.74 8.33
C GLY A 210 0.52 -17.43 8.70
N GLY A 211 0.52 -18.75 8.86
CA GLY A 211 -0.66 -19.47 9.37
C GLY A 211 -0.82 -19.27 10.87
N MET A 212 -1.86 -18.56 11.26
CA MET A 212 -2.22 -18.35 12.67
C MET A 212 -3.31 -19.32 13.08
N ARG A 213 -3.44 -19.63 14.39
CA ARG A 213 -4.43 -20.60 14.88
C ARG A 213 -5.80 -19.90 15.10
N GLN A 214 -6.08 -19.43 16.29
CA GLN A 214 -7.35 -18.77 16.66
C GLN A 214 -7.34 -17.29 16.27
N ALA A 215 -7.13 -17.01 14.99
CA ALA A 215 -6.94 -15.67 14.45
C ALA A 215 -8.22 -14.82 14.44
N GLY A 216 -9.38 -15.40 14.67
CA GLY A 216 -10.63 -14.69 14.77
C GLY A 216 -10.64 -13.58 15.82
N VAL A 217 -9.83 -13.68 16.88
CA VAL A 217 -9.66 -12.61 17.89
C VAL A 217 -9.22 -11.30 17.22
N ILE A 218 -8.21 -11.36 16.35
CA ILE A 218 -7.68 -10.19 15.66
C ILE A 218 -8.45 -9.89 14.36
N ALA A 219 -8.99 -10.88 13.69
CA ALA A 219 -9.82 -10.73 12.51
C ALA A 219 -11.10 -9.92 12.78
N SER A 220 -11.68 -10.04 13.98
CA SER A 220 -12.84 -9.26 14.38
C SER A 220 -12.60 -7.75 14.36
N ALA A 221 -11.39 -7.30 14.70
CA ALA A 221 -11.02 -5.89 14.56
C ALA A 221 -10.95 -5.46 13.09
N GLY A 222 -10.51 -6.34 12.20
CA GLY A 222 -10.52 -6.12 10.76
C GLY A 222 -11.94 -5.97 10.20
N ILE A 223 -12.88 -6.79 10.65
CA ILE A 223 -14.31 -6.69 10.27
C ILE A 223 -14.84 -5.32 10.70
N TYR A 224 -14.63 -4.95 11.97
CA TYR A 224 -15.04 -3.64 12.48
C TYR A 224 -14.45 -2.48 11.65
N ALA A 225 -13.16 -2.57 11.33
CA ALA A 225 -12.46 -1.55 10.54
C ALA A 225 -13.06 -1.38 9.13
N LEU A 226 -13.36 -2.47 8.45
CA LEU A 226 -14.00 -2.43 7.13
C LEU A 226 -15.43 -1.90 7.17
N GLU A 227 -16.17 -2.13 8.26
CA GLU A 227 -17.55 -1.65 8.39
C GLU A 227 -17.68 -0.21 8.81
N ASN A 228 -16.70 0.32 9.57
CA ASN A 228 -16.88 1.60 10.26
C ASN A 228 -15.85 2.66 9.87
N ASN A 229 -14.68 2.29 9.32
CA ASN A 229 -13.57 3.22 9.22
C ASN A 229 -13.21 3.65 7.79
N ILE A 230 -13.89 3.14 6.75
CA ILE A 230 -13.57 3.50 5.35
C ILE A 230 -13.96 4.96 5.07
N GLU A 231 -15.20 5.34 5.31
CA GLU A 231 -15.69 6.68 4.99
C GLU A 231 -15.01 7.79 5.80
N ARG A 232 -14.67 7.50 7.06
CA ARG A 232 -13.99 8.45 7.93
C ARG A 232 -12.55 8.80 7.47
N LEU A 233 -11.93 8.02 6.56
CA LEU A 233 -10.64 8.38 5.98
C LEU A 233 -10.65 9.77 5.33
N SER A 234 -11.82 10.23 4.89
CA SER A 234 -12.01 11.60 4.40
C SER A 234 -11.65 12.68 5.43
N GLU A 235 -11.78 12.39 6.73
CA GLU A 235 -11.39 13.31 7.81
C GLU A 235 -9.87 13.43 7.89
N ASP A 236 -9.16 12.31 7.77
CA ASP A 236 -7.69 12.28 7.77
C ASP A 236 -7.15 13.09 6.57
N HIS A 237 -7.78 12.96 5.39
CA HIS A 237 -7.41 13.74 4.20
C HIS A 237 -7.64 15.25 4.40
N LYS A 238 -8.77 15.65 4.99
CA LYS A 238 -9.04 17.06 5.30
C LYS A 238 -8.02 17.64 6.28
N ARG A 239 -7.66 16.87 7.30
CA ARG A 239 -6.64 17.27 8.30
C ARG A 239 -5.26 17.39 7.67
N ALA A 240 -4.87 16.43 6.83
CA ALA A 240 -3.62 16.48 6.08
C ALA A 240 -3.56 17.72 5.18
N ARG A 241 -4.62 18.00 4.45
CA ARG A 241 -4.71 19.16 3.57
C ARG A 241 -4.65 20.48 4.33
N ARG A 242 -5.42 20.60 5.43
CA ARG A 242 -5.41 21.79 6.29
C ARG A 242 -4.03 22.06 6.87
N PHE A 243 -3.37 21.01 7.37
CA PHE A 243 -2.00 21.12 7.89
C PHE A 243 -1.03 21.60 6.81
N ALA A 244 -1.05 20.98 5.64
CA ALA A 244 -0.19 21.33 4.53
C ALA A 244 -0.36 22.79 4.07
N GLU A 245 -1.61 23.26 3.96
CA GLU A 245 -1.93 24.65 3.57
C GLU A 245 -1.49 25.70 4.61
N ALA A 246 -1.37 25.30 5.86
CA ALA A 246 -0.90 26.19 6.93
C ALA A 246 0.63 26.30 7.01
N LEU A 247 1.39 25.40 6.38
CA LEU A 247 2.84 25.41 6.39
C LEU A 247 3.39 26.44 5.38
N THR A 248 3.31 27.72 5.74
CA THR A 248 3.76 28.86 4.90
C THR A 248 5.09 29.44 5.35
N MET A 249 5.73 28.85 6.37
CA MET A 249 6.99 29.33 6.93
C MET A 249 8.16 29.11 5.97
N PRO A 250 9.11 30.05 5.83
CA PRO A 250 10.22 29.94 4.87
C PRO A 250 11.18 28.76 5.14
N ALA A 251 11.10 28.12 6.30
CA ALA A 251 11.91 26.96 6.64
C ALA A 251 11.40 25.67 5.98
N PHE A 252 10.16 25.66 5.49
CA PHE A 252 9.48 24.49 4.98
C PHE A 252 8.84 24.75 3.61
N SER A 253 8.74 23.71 2.81
CA SER A 253 7.99 23.72 1.55
C SER A 253 7.08 22.49 1.44
N VAL A 254 5.90 22.67 0.86
CA VAL A 254 4.95 21.58 0.60
C VAL A 254 4.40 21.74 -0.81
N ASP A 255 4.53 20.70 -1.62
CA ASP A 255 3.81 20.61 -2.89
C ASP A 255 2.36 20.18 -2.62
N LEU A 256 1.45 21.14 -2.64
CA LEU A 256 0.03 20.89 -2.37
C LEU A 256 -0.63 19.98 -3.40
N GLU A 257 -0.07 19.78 -4.60
CA GLU A 257 -0.60 18.86 -5.60
C GLU A 257 -0.41 17.39 -5.20
N THR A 258 0.62 17.09 -4.39
CA THR A 258 0.88 15.74 -3.88
C THR A 258 0.06 15.39 -2.64
N VAL A 259 -0.55 16.37 -1.97
CA VAL A 259 -1.38 16.16 -0.78
C VAL A 259 -2.78 15.72 -1.18
N GLN A 260 -2.90 14.45 -1.55
CA GLN A 260 -4.12 13.85 -2.09
C GLN A 260 -4.80 12.89 -1.10
N SER A 261 -4.08 12.47 -0.06
CA SER A 261 -4.58 11.53 0.94
C SER A 261 -4.15 11.93 2.34
N ASN A 262 -3.79 11.00 3.18
CA ASN A 262 -3.45 11.21 4.59
C ASN A 262 -1.95 11.38 4.85
N ILE A 263 -1.13 11.60 3.83
CA ILE A 263 0.33 11.79 3.95
C ILE A 263 0.68 13.19 3.45
N VAL A 264 1.60 13.85 4.14
CA VAL A 264 2.18 15.13 3.73
C VAL A 264 3.70 14.98 3.75
N PHE A 265 4.35 15.22 2.61
CA PHE A 265 5.78 15.41 2.54
C PHE A 265 6.11 16.88 2.66
N ILE A 266 7.08 17.19 3.51
CA ILE A 266 7.48 18.55 3.86
C ILE A 266 8.98 18.68 3.54
N GLY A 267 9.30 19.51 2.57
CA GLY A 267 10.69 19.87 2.27
C GLY A 267 11.25 20.77 3.37
N VAL A 268 12.51 20.54 3.74
CA VAL A 268 13.26 21.36 4.71
C VAL A 268 14.25 22.24 3.96
N GLU A 269 14.03 23.54 4.01
CA GLU A 269 14.82 24.54 3.26
C GLU A 269 16.08 24.98 4.01
N LYS A 270 16.16 24.74 5.33
CA LYS A 270 17.30 25.10 6.17
C LYS A 270 17.59 24.02 7.21
N GLY A 271 18.86 23.64 7.34
CA GLY A 271 19.27 22.58 8.25
C GLY A 271 19.05 21.19 7.65
N SER A 272 18.79 20.20 8.49
CA SER A 272 18.45 18.84 8.07
C SER A 272 17.07 18.44 8.60
N ALA A 273 16.39 17.55 7.88
CA ALA A 273 15.10 17.01 8.31
C ALA A 273 15.18 16.41 9.72
N LYS A 274 16.26 15.67 10.01
CA LYS A 274 16.51 15.11 11.33
C LYS A 274 16.59 16.16 12.44
N SER A 275 17.27 17.31 12.20
CA SER A 275 17.34 18.38 13.18
C SER A 275 15.99 19.04 13.40
N MET A 276 15.21 19.25 12.33
CA MET A 276 13.86 19.82 12.42
C MET A 276 12.89 18.89 13.14
N VAL A 277 12.90 17.59 12.84
CA VAL A 277 12.11 16.60 13.59
C VAL A 277 12.43 16.64 15.07
N SER A 278 13.73 16.75 15.46
CA SER A 278 14.14 16.88 16.86
C SER A 278 13.63 18.15 17.52
N GLU A 279 13.60 19.30 16.83
CA GLU A 279 13.03 20.54 17.36
C GLU A 279 11.50 20.44 17.48
N ILE A 280 10.81 19.95 16.44
CA ILE A 280 9.35 19.78 16.43
C ILE A 280 8.90 18.84 17.56
N SER A 281 9.63 17.78 17.84
CA SER A 281 9.28 16.81 18.91
C SER A 281 9.29 17.45 20.31
N LYS A 282 10.08 18.51 20.55
CA LYS A 282 10.08 19.26 21.82
C LYS A 282 8.73 19.96 22.09
N HIS A 283 7.95 20.17 21.04
CA HIS A 283 6.60 20.72 21.11
C HIS A 283 5.51 19.65 21.14
N GLY A 284 5.89 18.36 21.34
CA GLY A 284 4.95 17.25 21.48
C GLY A 284 4.37 16.73 20.18
N VAL A 285 5.03 16.97 19.05
CA VAL A 285 4.62 16.47 17.72
C VAL A 285 5.62 15.42 17.23
N GLU A 286 5.16 14.18 17.07
CA GLU A 286 5.96 13.06 16.59
C GLU A 286 5.77 12.89 15.09
N ILE A 287 6.84 13.05 14.32
CA ILE A 287 6.90 12.90 12.87
C ILE A 287 8.22 12.22 12.47
N LEU A 288 8.39 11.85 11.21
CA LEU A 288 9.55 11.11 10.73
C LEU A 288 10.29 11.89 9.64
N ASP A 289 11.62 11.90 9.70
CA ASP A 289 12.46 12.21 8.56
C ASP A 289 12.52 10.99 7.62
N THR A 290 12.42 11.21 6.31
CA THR A 290 12.53 10.16 5.29
C THR A 290 13.88 10.18 4.59
N ASP A 291 14.50 11.35 4.53
CA ASP A 291 15.83 11.62 4.04
C ASP A 291 16.37 12.91 4.67
N ASP A 292 17.55 13.37 4.23
CA ASP A 292 18.22 14.55 4.83
C ASP A 292 17.40 15.86 4.68
N SER A 293 16.48 15.93 3.72
CA SER A 293 15.74 17.14 3.37
C SER A 293 14.22 17.02 3.46
N THR A 294 13.70 15.84 3.79
CA THR A 294 12.25 15.58 3.74
C THR A 294 11.72 15.02 5.06
N ILE A 295 10.67 15.63 5.55
CA ILE A 295 9.87 15.16 6.70
C ILE A 295 8.56 14.58 6.18
N ARG A 296 8.09 13.51 6.83
CA ARG A 296 6.82 12.87 6.52
C ARG A 296 5.87 12.97 7.70
N ALA A 297 4.73 13.62 7.51
CA ALA A 297 3.61 13.63 8.43
C ALA A 297 2.51 12.67 7.94
N VAL A 298 1.93 11.89 8.87
CA VAL A 298 0.85 10.93 8.57
C VAL A 298 -0.34 11.20 9.48
N PHE A 299 -1.50 11.38 8.86
CA PHE A 299 -2.77 11.61 9.57
C PHE A 299 -3.54 10.29 9.66
N HIS A 300 -4.12 10.03 10.82
CA HIS A 300 -4.81 8.78 11.11
C HIS A 300 -5.89 8.97 12.19
N LEU A 301 -6.63 7.92 12.48
CA LEU A 301 -7.77 7.85 13.41
C LEU A 301 -7.60 8.62 14.74
N HIS A 302 -6.39 8.64 15.30
CA HIS A 302 -6.14 9.26 16.61
C HIS A 302 -5.76 10.75 16.53
N ILE A 303 -5.56 11.29 15.31
CA ILE A 303 -5.26 12.72 15.13
C ILE A 303 -6.57 13.50 15.07
N THR A 304 -6.77 14.40 16.03
CA THR A 304 -7.93 15.29 16.09
C THR A 304 -7.63 16.63 15.42
N ASP A 305 -8.67 17.44 15.21
CA ASP A 305 -8.50 18.81 14.69
C ASP A 305 -7.64 19.69 15.63
N ASN A 306 -7.77 19.48 16.95
CA ASN A 306 -6.93 20.18 17.94
C ASN A 306 -5.45 19.76 17.86
N ASP A 307 -5.17 18.50 17.51
CA ASP A 307 -3.78 18.04 17.32
C ASP A 307 -3.18 18.64 16.04
N VAL A 308 -4.00 18.85 15.01
CA VAL A 308 -3.58 19.57 13.79
C VAL A 308 -3.17 21.01 14.12
N GLU A 309 -3.96 21.74 14.92
CA GLU A 309 -3.62 23.10 15.33
C GLU A 309 -2.31 23.13 16.14
N LYS A 310 -2.14 22.23 17.09
CA LYS A 310 -0.88 22.12 17.85
C LYS A 310 0.31 21.82 16.94
N ALA A 311 0.13 20.97 15.92
CA ALA A 311 1.18 20.69 14.97
C ALA A 311 1.55 21.94 14.16
N ILE A 312 0.56 22.70 13.68
CA ILE A 312 0.80 23.97 12.97
C ILE A 312 1.55 24.97 13.87
N GLU A 313 1.14 25.11 15.13
CA GLU A 313 1.80 25.97 16.10
C GLU A 313 3.26 25.54 16.36
N ALA A 314 3.51 24.23 16.46
CA ALA A 314 4.85 23.70 16.65
C ALA A 314 5.79 24.06 15.48
N PHE A 315 5.31 23.89 14.24
CA PHE A 315 6.06 24.27 13.05
C PHE A 315 6.32 25.79 12.95
N ALA A 316 5.37 26.61 13.43
CA ALA A 316 5.50 28.07 13.42
C ALA A 316 6.54 28.62 14.42
N GLN A 317 6.99 27.82 15.37
CA GLN A 317 8.00 28.20 16.37
C GLN A 317 9.44 27.89 15.93
N ILE A 318 9.62 27.26 14.77
CA ILE A 318 10.91 26.89 14.20
C ILE A 318 11.31 27.81 13.05
#